data_a888a67a56ede090f7ee3516fb5d9fb6
#
_entry.id   a888a67a56ede090f7ee3516fb5d9fb6
#
_cell.length_a   1.000
_cell.length_b   1.000
_cell.length_c   1.000
_cell.angle_alpha   90.00
_cell.angle_beta   90.00
_cell.angle_gamma   90.00
#
_symmetry.space_group_name_H-M   'P 1'
#
loop_
_entity.id
_entity.type
_entity.pdbx_description
1 polymer ?
#
loop_
_entity_poly.entity_id
_entity_poly.type
_entity_poly.pdbx_seq_one_letter_code
_entity_poly.pdbx_strand_id
1 'polypeptide(L)'
;MNIKVRLALMNFIEFAVWGAYLTSMGNYLGKAGMGAEISWFYAIQGVVSIFMPTLIGIVADKYIQPQRLLGLCHLLAGVSMCGLFWMGQTASLPDESLFMAVYTFSVAFYMPTLALSNTVAFTILKNNGLDTVKDFPPIRVFGTVGFIVMMWLVNCAAWDNGSLLFVLGDNNNKFQYTHFQFLVSGLMSLVLFLYCFTFPECKLVKKEKQSLSEAWGLDAFRLFKSKQMALFFIFSAMLGMSLQVTNGYATPFITSFKGDPAMINTFAANNATLLVSISQVAEALCILLIPFVLKRYGIKIVMLIAMFAWVLRFGFFGLGNPAFPGVILFVLSCIVYGVAFDFFNVSGGLFVDQKCDIKVRASAQGLFMLMTNGLGATIGTLLAGKIINHYCAFTPNGYLMGDWRTCWLIFAGYALVVGILFAILFKPKNL
;
A
#
# COMPACT_ATOMS: atom_id res chain seq x y z
N MET A 1 23.40 -9.46 -18.56
CA MET A 1 22.87 -8.36 -17.68
C MET A 1 23.32 -8.64 -16.25
N ASN A 2 23.88 -7.64 -15.55
CA ASN A 2 24.33 -7.78 -14.16
C ASN A 2 23.17 -8.24 -13.26
N ILE A 3 23.43 -9.14 -12.31
CA ILE A 3 22.41 -9.71 -11.44
C ILE A 3 21.65 -8.65 -10.63
N LYS A 4 22.35 -7.59 -10.17
CA LYS A 4 21.72 -6.46 -9.45
C LYS A 4 20.71 -5.72 -10.33
N VAL A 5 21.03 -5.50 -11.61
CA VAL A 5 20.12 -4.86 -12.58
C VAL A 5 18.89 -5.74 -12.83
N ARG A 6 19.08 -7.08 -12.90
CA ARG A 6 17.96 -8.02 -13.07
C ARG A 6 17.00 -7.99 -11.86
N LEU A 7 17.54 -7.95 -10.65
CA LEU A 7 16.76 -7.85 -9.42
C LEU A 7 16.11 -6.47 -9.25
N ALA A 8 16.77 -5.39 -9.70
CA ALA A 8 16.18 -4.06 -9.74
C ALA A 8 14.98 -3.99 -10.69
N LEU A 9 15.10 -4.59 -11.88
CA LEU A 9 13.99 -4.68 -12.83
C LEU A 9 12.84 -5.54 -12.27
N MET A 10 13.13 -6.65 -11.59
CA MET A 10 12.11 -7.42 -10.87
C MET A 10 11.35 -6.56 -9.87
N ASN A 11 12.07 -5.84 -8.99
CA ASN A 11 11.43 -4.97 -8.01
C ASN A 11 10.62 -3.83 -8.68
N PHE A 12 11.15 -3.25 -9.76
CA PHE A 12 10.43 -2.24 -10.53
C PHE A 12 9.08 -2.77 -11.02
N ILE A 13 9.07 -3.93 -11.68
CA ILE A 13 7.84 -4.51 -12.24
C ILE A 13 6.91 -4.97 -11.12
N GLU A 14 7.42 -5.57 -10.03
CA GLU A 14 6.66 -5.98 -8.85
C GLU A 14 5.77 -4.86 -8.32
N PHE A 15 6.36 -3.69 -8.09
CA PHE A 15 5.63 -2.55 -7.56
C PHE A 15 4.91 -1.73 -8.64
N ALA A 16 5.29 -1.86 -9.91
CA ALA A 16 4.55 -1.33 -11.05
C ALA A 16 3.13 -1.93 -11.15
N VAL A 17 3.00 -3.23 -10.87
CA VAL A 17 1.69 -3.91 -10.79
C VAL A 17 0.76 -3.20 -9.82
N TRP A 18 1.25 -2.86 -8.65
CA TRP A 18 0.45 -2.23 -7.59
C TRP A 18 0.20 -0.74 -7.84
N GLY A 19 1.23 -0.02 -8.27
CA GLY A 19 1.16 1.41 -8.58
C GLY A 19 0.18 1.75 -9.70
N ALA A 20 -0.10 0.80 -10.59
CA ALA A 20 -1.03 0.99 -11.69
C ALA A 20 -2.50 1.20 -11.23
N TYR A 21 -2.91 0.65 -10.08
CA TYR A 21 -4.31 0.74 -9.66
C TYR A 21 -4.52 1.17 -8.20
N LEU A 22 -3.57 0.93 -7.29
CA LEU A 22 -3.84 1.06 -5.85
C LEU A 22 -4.43 2.42 -5.47
N THR A 23 -3.88 3.50 -5.96
CA THR A 23 -4.32 4.85 -5.58
C THR A 23 -5.45 5.40 -6.45
N SER A 24 -5.66 4.85 -7.65
CA SER A 24 -6.66 5.32 -8.62
C SER A 24 -7.94 4.49 -8.66
N MET A 25 -7.92 3.27 -8.12
CA MET A 25 -9.07 2.35 -8.17
C MET A 25 -10.36 2.94 -7.60
N GLY A 26 -10.27 3.73 -6.52
CA GLY A 26 -11.44 4.39 -5.93
C GLY A 26 -12.18 5.31 -6.91
N ASN A 27 -11.46 5.99 -7.81
CA ASN A 27 -12.05 6.81 -8.87
C ASN A 27 -12.84 5.96 -9.89
N TYR A 28 -12.29 4.81 -10.28
CA TYR A 28 -12.99 3.89 -11.18
C TYR A 28 -14.22 3.27 -10.53
N LEU A 29 -14.09 2.80 -9.27
CA LEU A 29 -15.21 2.20 -8.55
C LEU A 29 -16.40 3.15 -8.43
N GLY A 30 -16.15 4.45 -8.20
CA GLY A 30 -17.19 5.48 -8.20
C GLY A 30 -17.93 5.55 -9.54
N LYS A 31 -17.21 5.54 -10.66
CA LYS A 31 -17.80 5.57 -12.01
C LYS A 31 -18.49 4.26 -12.39
N ALA A 32 -18.02 3.15 -11.89
CA ALA A 32 -18.56 1.82 -12.15
C ALA A 32 -19.76 1.45 -11.25
N GLY A 33 -20.28 2.40 -10.47
CA GLY A 33 -21.43 2.18 -9.59
C GLY A 33 -21.10 1.44 -8.28
N MET A 34 -19.83 1.09 -8.05
CA MET A 34 -19.34 0.36 -6.86
C MET A 34 -18.71 1.28 -5.81
N GLY A 35 -19.06 2.56 -5.84
CA GLY A 35 -18.42 3.57 -4.99
C GLY A 35 -18.68 3.38 -3.50
N ALA A 36 -19.87 2.90 -3.11
CA ALA A 36 -20.18 2.60 -1.71
C ALA A 36 -19.27 1.53 -1.12
N GLU A 37 -18.72 0.65 -1.99
CA GLU A 37 -17.93 -0.51 -1.61
C GLU A 37 -16.41 -0.26 -1.66
N ILE A 38 -15.96 0.97 -1.93
CA ILE A 38 -14.52 1.31 -1.96
C ILE A 38 -13.81 0.78 -0.72
N SER A 39 -14.41 0.95 0.47
CA SER A 39 -13.80 0.47 1.72
C SER A 39 -13.59 -1.04 1.74
N TRP A 40 -14.49 -1.83 1.15
CA TRP A 40 -14.35 -3.27 1.07
C TRP A 40 -13.23 -3.70 0.13
N PHE A 41 -13.11 -3.06 -1.04
CA PHE A 41 -12.01 -3.33 -1.98
C PHE A 41 -10.63 -3.11 -1.34
N TYR A 42 -10.47 -2.07 -0.53
CA TYR A 42 -9.21 -1.83 0.17
C TYR A 42 -9.04 -2.68 1.43
N ALA A 43 -10.12 -2.99 2.15
CA ALA A 43 -10.10 -3.87 3.32
C ALA A 43 -9.68 -5.30 2.96
N ILE A 44 -10.12 -5.82 1.81
CA ILE A 44 -9.75 -7.16 1.31
C ILE A 44 -8.23 -7.32 1.20
N GLN A 45 -7.48 -6.30 0.80
CA GLN A 45 -6.02 -6.35 0.78
C GLN A 45 -5.46 -6.66 2.18
N GLY A 46 -6.00 -6.03 3.22
CA GLY A 46 -5.63 -6.31 4.61
C GLY A 46 -6.00 -7.73 5.02
N VAL A 47 -7.22 -8.16 4.73
CA VAL A 47 -7.71 -9.51 5.05
C VAL A 47 -6.84 -10.59 4.42
N VAL A 48 -6.60 -10.53 3.12
CA VAL A 48 -5.77 -11.54 2.43
C VAL A 48 -4.31 -11.52 2.89
N SER A 49 -3.82 -10.34 3.29
CA SER A 49 -2.45 -10.19 3.81
C SER A 49 -2.24 -10.88 5.17
N ILE A 50 -3.31 -11.21 5.90
CA ILE A 50 -3.24 -11.98 7.15
C ILE A 50 -2.88 -13.44 6.88
N PHE A 51 -3.45 -14.05 5.84
CA PHE A 51 -3.40 -15.50 5.62
C PHE A 51 -2.50 -15.91 4.45
N MET A 52 -2.61 -15.23 3.32
CA MET A 52 -2.01 -15.66 2.07
C MET A 52 -0.48 -15.67 2.05
N PRO A 53 0.25 -14.71 2.66
CA PRO A 53 1.71 -14.77 2.70
C PRO A 53 2.23 -16.01 3.42
N THR A 54 1.57 -16.44 4.50
CA THR A 54 1.92 -17.66 5.24
C THR A 54 1.65 -18.91 4.41
N LEU A 55 0.50 -19.00 3.77
CA LEU A 55 0.13 -20.14 2.92
C LEU A 55 1.11 -20.29 1.75
N ILE A 56 1.36 -19.22 1.04
CA ILE A 56 2.30 -19.21 -0.09
C ILE A 56 3.75 -19.44 0.38
N GLY A 57 4.13 -18.93 1.56
CA GLY A 57 5.43 -19.20 2.18
C GLY A 57 5.64 -20.69 2.45
N ILE A 58 4.63 -21.39 2.98
CA ILE A 58 4.69 -22.85 3.19
C ILE A 58 4.88 -23.60 1.86
N VAL A 59 4.20 -23.16 0.80
CA VAL A 59 4.34 -23.73 -0.54
C VAL A 59 5.75 -23.49 -1.09
N ALA A 60 6.29 -22.28 -0.92
CA ALA A 60 7.65 -21.91 -1.32
C ALA A 60 8.73 -22.72 -0.59
N ASP A 61 8.51 -22.99 0.69
CA ASP A 61 9.49 -23.74 1.51
C ASP A 61 9.50 -25.25 1.21
N LYS A 62 8.38 -25.84 0.77
CA LYS A 62 8.21 -27.29 0.69
C LYS A 62 8.07 -27.86 -0.72
N TYR A 63 7.41 -27.13 -1.62
CA TYR A 63 6.90 -27.74 -2.85
C TYR A 63 7.40 -27.09 -4.14
N ILE A 64 7.50 -25.76 -4.19
CA ILE A 64 7.80 -25.02 -5.43
C ILE A 64 8.94 -24.04 -5.16
N GLN A 65 9.90 -23.99 -6.06
CA GLN A 65 11.02 -23.05 -5.98
C GLN A 65 10.50 -21.60 -5.93
N PRO A 66 11.03 -20.74 -5.04
CA PRO A 66 10.51 -19.38 -4.81
C PRO A 66 10.33 -18.54 -6.09
N GLN A 67 11.29 -18.59 -7.03
CA GLN A 67 11.18 -17.82 -8.29
C GLN A 67 10.07 -18.34 -9.20
N ARG A 68 9.81 -19.66 -9.22
CA ARG A 68 8.71 -20.24 -10.01
C ARG A 68 7.36 -19.93 -9.38
N LEU A 69 7.29 -19.99 -8.04
CA LEU A 69 6.08 -19.65 -7.31
C LEU A 69 5.75 -18.16 -7.44
N LEU A 70 6.76 -17.28 -7.41
CA LEU A 70 6.59 -15.85 -7.69
C LEU A 70 5.94 -15.66 -9.07
N GLY A 71 6.47 -16.33 -10.10
CA GLY A 71 5.90 -16.28 -11.43
C GLY A 71 4.44 -16.78 -11.46
N LEU A 72 4.15 -17.93 -10.84
CA LEU A 72 2.79 -18.49 -10.80
C LEU A 72 1.80 -17.54 -10.10
N CYS A 73 2.17 -16.94 -9.00
CA CYS A 73 1.35 -15.94 -8.32
C CYS A 73 1.07 -14.74 -9.23
N HIS A 74 2.07 -14.25 -9.96
CA HIS A 74 1.88 -13.17 -10.93
C HIS A 74 1.05 -13.58 -12.14
N LEU A 75 1.12 -14.82 -12.60
CA LEU A 75 0.22 -15.32 -13.65
C LEU A 75 -1.24 -15.24 -13.19
N LEU A 76 -1.55 -15.79 -12.02
CA LEU A 76 -2.92 -15.82 -11.48
C LEU A 76 -3.44 -14.41 -11.21
N ALA A 77 -2.64 -13.59 -10.56
CA ALA A 77 -3.00 -12.19 -10.30
C ALA A 77 -3.19 -11.39 -11.59
N GLY A 78 -2.28 -11.54 -12.56
CA GLY A 78 -2.31 -10.83 -13.83
C GLY A 78 -3.49 -11.20 -14.71
N VAL A 79 -3.79 -12.49 -14.83
CA VAL A 79 -4.99 -12.97 -15.60
C VAL A 79 -6.26 -12.41 -14.95
N SER A 80 -6.35 -12.39 -13.62
CA SER A 80 -7.50 -11.82 -12.91
C SER A 80 -7.65 -10.32 -13.14
N MET A 81 -6.54 -9.55 -13.13
CA MET A 81 -6.57 -8.12 -13.45
C MET A 81 -7.00 -7.87 -14.90
N CYS A 82 -6.53 -8.68 -15.85
CA CYS A 82 -7.04 -8.63 -17.24
C CYS A 82 -8.53 -8.99 -17.31
N GLY A 83 -9.01 -9.89 -16.45
CA GLY A 83 -10.43 -10.20 -16.30
C GLY A 83 -11.25 -9.00 -15.82
N LEU A 84 -10.75 -8.24 -14.83
CA LEU A 84 -11.39 -6.99 -14.38
C LEU A 84 -11.44 -5.93 -15.48
N PHE A 85 -10.37 -5.81 -16.27
CA PHE A 85 -10.39 -4.95 -17.47
C PHE A 85 -11.48 -5.37 -18.43
N TRP A 86 -11.57 -6.67 -18.72
CA TRP A 86 -12.60 -7.19 -19.64
C TRP A 86 -14.02 -6.95 -19.12
N MET A 87 -14.27 -7.12 -17.84
CA MET A 87 -15.57 -6.82 -17.23
C MET A 87 -15.93 -5.34 -17.37
N GLY A 88 -14.98 -4.44 -17.13
CA GLY A 88 -15.19 -2.99 -17.29
C GLY A 88 -15.32 -2.57 -18.76
N GLN A 89 -14.72 -3.30 -19.70
CA GLN A 89 -14.85 -3.06 -21.15
C GLN A 89 -16.22 -3.49 -21.69
N THR A 90 -16.78 -4.58 -21.16
CA THR A 90 -18.05 -5.16 -21.64
C THR A 90 -19.28 -4.52 -21.01
N ALA A 91 -19.15 -3.96 -19.81
CA ALA A 91 -20.24 -3.35 -19.08
C ALA A 91 -19.78 -2.07 -18.37
N SER A 92 -20.51 -0.97 -18.57
CA SER A 92 -20.28 0.28 -17.84
C SER A 92 -20.55 0.15 -16.33
N LEU A 93 -21.46 -0.72 -15.96
CA LEU A 93 -21.80 -1.12 -14.59
C LEU A 93 -21.61 -2.65 -14.49
N PRO A 94 -20.40 -3.15 -14.22
CA PRO A 94 -20.16 -4.58 -14.06
C PRO A 94 -20.85 -5.11 -12.79
N ASP A 95 -21.11 -6.43 -12.80
CA ASP A 95 -21.62 -7.10 -11.59
C ASP A 95 -20.63 -6.95 -10.44
N GLU A 96 -21.08 -6.30 -9.37
CA GLU A 96 -20.23 -5.94 -8.21
C GLU A 96 -19.69 -7.20 -7.50
N SER A 97 -20.54 -8.22 -7.30
CA SER A 97 -20.15 -9.42 -6.57
C SER A 97 -19.08 -10.20 -7.33
N LEU A 98 -19.25 -10.33 -8.65
CA LEU A 98 -18.27 -11.00 -9.50
C LEU A 98 -16.99 -10.19 -9.60
N PHE A 99 -17.08 -8.86 -9.75
CA PHE A 99 -15.93 -7.96 -9.80
C PHE A 99 -15.11 -8.05 -8.50
N MET A 100 -15.79 -7.99 -7.34
CA MET A 100 -15.19 -8.14 -6.02
C MET A 100 -14.51 -9.51 -5.87
N ALA A 101 -15.14 -10.59 -6.34
CA ALA A 101 -14.57 -11.93 -6.27
C ALA A 101 -13.29 -12.07 -7.11
N VAL A 102 -13.31 -11.60 -8.35
CA VAL A 102 -12.14 -11.61 -9.24
C VAL A 102 -11.02 -10.74 -8.69
N TYR A 103 -11.35 -9.55 -8.15
CA TYR A 103 -10.39 -8.69 -7.48
C TYR A 103 -9.76 -9.36 -6.25
N THR A 104 -10.60 -9.97 -5.39
CA THR A 104 -10.13 -10.70 -4.21
C THR A 104 -9.17 -11.82 -4.59
N PHE A 105 -9.48 -12.58 -5.63
CA PHE A 105 -8.60 -13.63 -6.13
C PHE A 105 -7.26 -13.05 -6.62
N SER A 106 -7.28 -11.96 -7.38
CA SER A 106 -6.06 -11.29 -7.83
C SER A 106 -5.18 -10.87 -6.65
N VAL A 107 -5.76 -10.17 -5.67
CA VAL A 107 -5.05 -9.65 -4.51
C VAL A 107 -4.54 -10.76 -3.60
N ALA A 108 -5.29 -11.88 -3.48
CA ALA A 108 -4.87 -13.05 -2.71
C ALA A 108 -3.55 -13.65 -3.21
N PHE A 109 -3.32 -13.64 -4.53
CA PHE A 109 -2.07 -14.11 -5.11
C PHE A 109 -1.01 -13.01 -5.20
N TYR A 110 -1.39 -11.74 -5.33
CA TYR A 110 -0.44 -10.64 -5.40
C TYR A 110 0.19 -10.30 -4.04
N MET A 111 -0.57 -10.21 -2.94
CA MET A 111 -0.03 -9.78 -1.65
C MET A 111 1.15 -10.63 -1.14
N PRO A 112 1.15 -11.96 -1.30
CA PRO A 112 2.31 -12.77 -0.93
C PRO A 112 3.57 -12.49 -1.75
N THR A 113 3.44 -11.98 -2.98
CA THR A 113 4.59 -11.75 -3.86
C THR A 113 5.52 -10.67 -3.32
N LEU A 114 5.01 -9.73 -2.51
CA LEU A 114 5.81 -8.70 -1.86
C LEU A 114 6.90 -9.29 -0.94
N ALA A 115 6.58 -10.35 -0.21
CA ALA A 115 7.55 -11.08 0.61
C ALA A 115 8.37 -12.07 -0.22
N LEU A 116 7.74 -12.72 -1.19
CA LEU A 116 8.36 -13.74 -2.02
C LEU A 116 9.42 -13.15 -2.95
N SER A 117 9.20 -11.97 -3.52
CA SER A 117 10.18 -11.24 -4.34
C SER A 117 11.44 -10.90 -3.53
N ASN A 118 11.28 -10.49 -2.26
CA ASN A 118 12.40 -10.28 -1.35
C ASN A 118 13.18 -11.58 -1.10
N THR A 119 12.47 -12.70 -0.89
CA THR A 119 13.09 -14.03 -0.69
C THR A 119 13.90 -14.45 -1.91
N VAL A 120 13.35 -14.26 -3.12
CA VAL A 120 14.05 -14.52 -4.39
C VAL A 120 15.28 -13.64 -4.51
N ALA A 121 15.16 -12.34 -4.23
CA ALA A 121 16.27 -11.40 -4.31
C ALA A 121 17.40 -11.78 -3.33
N PHE A 122 17.06 -12.05 -2.08
CA PHE A 122 18.06 -12.45 -1.05
C PHE A 122 18.76 -13.75 -1.40
N THR A 123 18.01 -14.74 -1.89
CA THR A 123 18.59 -16.03 -2.28
C THR A 123 19.56 -15.87 -3.44
N ILE A 124 19.17 -15.11 -4.48
CA ILE A 124 20.01 -14.86 -5.65
C ILE A 124 21.26 -14.05 -5.28
N LEU A 125 21.13 -13.01 -4.44
CA LEU A 125 22.29 -12.23 -3.97
C LEU A 125 23.28 -13.12 -3.22
N LYS A 126 22.82 -13.91 -2.26
CA LYS A 126 23.66 -14.83 -1.49
C LYS A 126 24.35 -15.87 -2.38
N ASN A 127 23.64 -16.45 -3.33
CA ASN A 127 24.20 -17.44 -4.27
C ASN A 127 25.29 -16.85 -5.18
N ASN A 128 25.29 -15.51 -5.36
CA ASN A 128 26.31 -14.79 -6.13
C ASN A 128 27.40 -14.15 -5.24
N GLY A 129 27.46 -14.50 -3.94
CA GLY A 129 28.47 -13.98 -3.01
C GLY A 129 28.29 -12.49 -2.66
N LEU A 130 27.08 -11.92 -2.85
CA LEU A 130 26.75 -10.53 -2.57
C LEU A 130 26.14 -10.40 -1.17
N ASP A 131 26.40 -9.24 -0.53
CA ASP A 131 25.87 -8.93 0.80
C ASP A 131 24.44 -8.38 0.69
N THR A 132 23.48 -9.11 1.26
CA THR A 132 22.07 -8.72 1.23
C THR A 132 21.82 -7.39 1.95
N VAL A 133 22.55 -7.09 3.03
CA VAL A 133 22.37 -5.85 3.80
C VAL A 133 22.84 -4.62 3.00
N LYS A 134 23.94 -4.79 2.26
CA LYS A 134 24.54 -3.70 1.47
C LYS A 134 23.94 -3.57 0.07
N ASP A 135 23.66 -4.70 -0.58
CA ASP A 135 23.34 -4.73 -2.01
C ASP A 135 21.83 -4.71 -2.29
N PHE A 136 20.98 -5.13 -1.35
CA PHE A 136 19.52 -5.15 -1.56
C PHE A 136 18.86 -3.76 -1.47
N PRO A 137 19.19 -2.85 -0.53
CA PRO A 137 18.50 -1.57 -0.44
C PRO A 137 18.50 -0.76 -1.74
N PRO A 138 19.61 -0.62 -2.49
CA PRO A 138 19.59 0.04 -3.79
C PRO A 138 18.67 -0.64 -4.82
N ILE A 139 18.55 -1.97 -4.77
CA ILE A 139 17.67 -2.74 -5.64
C ILE A 139 16.21 -2.45 -5.28
N ARG A 140 15.88 -2.39 -3.99
CA ARG A 140 14.52 -2.17 -3.48
C ARG A 140 13.97 -0.78 -3.85
N VAL A 141 14.82 0.24 -3.95
CA VAL A 141 14.42 1.60 -4.39
C VAL A 141 13.74 1.58 -5.76
N PHE A 142 14.16 0.69 -6.67
CA PHE A 142 13.52 0.56 -7.99
C PHE A 142 12.07 0.11 -7.90
N GLY A 143 11.66 -0.54 -6.81
CA GLY A 143 10.25 -0.82 -6.54
C GLY A 143 9.44 0.47 -6.36
N THR A 144 9.90 1.39 -5.54
CA THR A 144 9.24 2.70 -5.37
C THR A 144 9.20 3.48 -6.69
N VAL A 145 10.28 3.43 -7.48
CA VAL A 145 10.32 4.05 -8.81
C VAL A 145 9.26 3.43 -9.73
N GLY A 146 9.14 2.09 -9.76
CA GLY A 146 8.14 1.39 -10.56
C GLY A 146 6.71 1.77 -10.17
N PHE A 147 6.44 1.86 -8.88
CA PHE A 147 5.15 2.31 -8.35
C PHE A 147 4.81 3.72 -8.84
N ILE A 148 5.73 4.68 -8.68
CA ILE A 148 5.54 6.08 -9.09
C ILE A 148 5.35 6.20 -10.60
N VAL A 149 6.17 5.52 -11.40
CA VAL A 149 6.08 5.56 -12.87
C VAL A 149 4.72 5.09 -13.34
N MET A 150 4.16 4.03 -12.74
CA MET A 150 2.83 3.55 -13.10
C MET A 150 1.71 4.48 -12.62
N MET A 151 1.85 5.11 -11.45
CA MET A 151 0.92 6.18 -11.04
C MET A 151 0.88 7.31 -12.08
N TRP A 152 2.04 7.73 -12.58
CA TRP A 152 2.13 8.77 -13.61
C TRP A 152 1.55 8.31 -14.94
N LEU A 153 1.84 7.07 -15.33
CA LEU A 153 1.27 6.48 -16.54
C LEU A 153 -0.26 6.52 -16.50
N VAL A 154 -0.87 5.97 -15.46
CA VAL A 154 -2.36 5.90 -15.38
C VAL A 154 -3.00 7.28 -15.19
N ASN A 155 -2.27 8.24 -14.61
CA ASN A 155 -2.73 9.62 -14.51
C ASN A 155 -2.75 10.32 -15.87
N CYS A 156 -1.73 10.09 -16.70
CA CYS A 156 -1.55 10.83 -17.96
C CYS A 156 -2.09 10.10 -19.18
N ALA A 157 -2.09 8.76 -19.20
CA ALA A 157 -2.59 7.98 -20.32
C ALA A 157 -4.11 8.00 -20.36
N ALA A 158 -4.67 8.18 -21.56
CA ALA A 158 -6.09 8.12 -21.86
C ALA A 158 -6.31 7.30 -23.15
N TRP A 159 -7.40 6.54 -23.20
CA TRP A 159 -7.83 5.87 -24.43
C TRP A 159 -9.03 6.60 -24.99
N ASP A 160 -8.87 7.27 -26.09
CA ASP A 160 -9.91 8.07 -26.70
C ASP A 160 -9.96 7.86 -28.21
N ASN A 161 -11.17 7.64 -28.74
CA ASN A 161 -11.42 7.41 -30.19
C ASN A 161 -10.47 6.37 -30.83
N GLY A 162 -10.16 5.28 -30.10
CA GLY A 162 -9.28 4.21 -30.59
C GLY A 162 -7.79 4.53 -30.55
N SER A 163 -7.39 5.64 -29.92
CA SER A 163 -6.01 6.09 -29.83
C SER A 163 -5.57 6.26 -28.38
N LEU A 164 -4.30 5.94 -28.11
CA LEU A 164 -3.64 6.22 -26.85
C LEU A 164 -3.12 7.68 -26.86
N LEU A 165 -3.60 8.46 -25.92
CA LEU A 165 -3.21 9.86 -25.74
C LEU A 165 -2.53 10.06 -24.37
N PHE A 166 -1.67 11.07 -24.28
CA PHE A 166 -1.08 11.52 -22.99
C PHE A 166 -1.56 12.93 -22.71
N VAL A 167 -2.35 13.08 -21.64
CA VAL A 167 -3.06 14.33 -21.33
C VAL A 167 -2.89 14.67 -19.85
N LEU A 168 -2.47 15.90 -19.54
CA LEU A 168 -2.45 16.47 -18.18
C LEU A 168 -3.70 17.30 -17.87
N GLY A 169 -4.47 17.71 -18.90
CA GLY A 169 -5.72 18.43 -18.75
C GLY A 169 -6.90 17.55 -18.36
N ASP A 170 -8.10 18.12 -18.42
CA ASP A 170 -9.35 17.39 -18.19
C ASP A 170 -9.59 16.37 -19.31
N ASN A 171 -9.73 15.13 -18.92
CA ASN A 171 -10.13 14.03 -19.79
C ASN A 171 -10.68 12.88 -18.94
N ASN A 172 -11.94 12.54 -19.12
CA ASN A 172 -12.63 11.50 -18.36
C ASN A 172 -12.23 10.07 -18.79
N ASN A 173 -11.52 9.92 -19.91
CA ASN A 173 -11.03 8.64 -20.43
C ASN A 173 -9.60 8.32 -19.94
N LYS A 174 -9.02 9.10 -19.03
CA LYS A 174 -7.76 8.76 -18.40
C LYS A 174 -7.83 7.42 -17.68
N PHE A 175 -6.74 6.67 -17.73
CA PHE A 175 -6.67 5.33 -17.13
C PHE A 175 -6.99 5.36 -15.62
N GLN A 176 -6.64 6.42 -14.90
CA GLN A 176 -7.01 6.59 -13.49
C GLN A 176 -8.51 6.62 -13.21
N TYR A 177 -9.35 6.84 -14.22
CA TYR A 177 -10.82 6.90 -14.11
C TYR A 177 -11.51 5.70 -14.78
N THR A 178 -10.75 4.84 -15.45
CA THR A 178 -11.29 3.77 -16.29
C THR A 178 -10.71 2.40 -15.92
N HIS A 179 -11.31 1.34 -16.45
CA HIS A 179 -10.85 -0.03 -16.28
C HIS A 179 -9.45 -0.31 -16.88
N PHE A 180 -8.90 0.61 -17.69
CA PHE A 180 -7.56 0.45 -18.29
C PHE A 180 -6.44 0.35 -17.24
N GLN A 181 -6.62 0.89 -16.03
CA GLN A 181 -5.68 0.71 -14.93
C GLN A 181 -5.46 -0.77 -14.58
N PHE A 182 -6.50 -1.60 -14.68
CA PHE A 182 -6.39 -3.05 -14.44
C PHE A 182 -5.67 -3.76 -15.58
N LEU A 183 -5.84 -3.29 -16.83
CA LEU A 183 -5.06 -3.81 -17.97
C LEU A 183 -3.57 -3.56 -17.77
N VAL A 184 -3.18 -2.33 -17.39
CA VAL A 184 -1.78 -1.98 -17.12
C VAL A 184 -1.22 -2.87 -16.00
N SER A 185 -1.93 -3.02 -14.89
CA SER A 185 -1.55 -3.88 -13.78
C SER A 185 -1.40 -5.34 -14.21
N GLY A 186 -2.40 -5.86 -14.93
CA GLY A 186 -2.40 -7.23 -15.45
C GLY A 186 -1.22 -7.50 -16.37
N LEU A 187 -0.96 -6.61 -17.34
CA LEU A 187 0.17 -6.75 -18.27
C LEU A 187 1.52 -6.72 -17.54
N MET A 188 1.71 -5.80 -16.56
CA MET A 188 2.93 -5.78 -15.77
C MET A 188 3.11 -7.09 -14.99
N SER A 189 2.03 -7.62 -14.41
CA SER A 189 2.05 -8.90 -13.71
C SER A 189 2.43 -10.07 -14.63
N LEU A 190 1.85 -10.13 -15.83
CA LEU A 190 2.19 -11.14 -16.84
C LEU A 190 3.63 -11.01 -17.35
N VAL A 191 4.13 -9.78 -17.49
CA VAL A 191 5.54 -9.53 -17.82
C VAL A 191 6.45 -10.07 -16.72
N LEU A 192 6.11 -9.86 -15.47
CA LEU A 192 6.90 -10.39 -14.35
C LEU A 192 6.82 -11.93 -14.28
N PHE A 193 5.66 -12.53 -14.55
CA PHE A 193 5.53 -13.99 -14.70
C PHE A 193 6.55 -14.52 -15.71
N LEU A 194 6.59 -13.97 -16.93
CA LEU A 194 7.54 -14.38 -17.96
C LEU A 194 8.99 -14.10 -17.54
N TYR A 195 9.23 -12.98 -16.89
CA TYR A 195 10.56 -12.60 -16.42
C TYR A 195 11.11 -13.54 -15.34
N CYS A 196 10.25 -14.13 -14.51
CA CYS A 196 10.64 -15.11 -13.50
C CYS A 196 11.33 -16.36 -14.06
N PHE A 197 11.04 -16.75 -15.31
CA PHE A 197 11.73 -17.87 -15.96
C PHE A 197 13.19 -17.56 -16.28
N THR A 198 13.58 -16.30 -16.30
CA THR A 198 14.97 -15.92 -16.58
C THR A 198 15.87 -16.00 -15.34
N PHE A 199 15.32 -16.12 -14.13
CA PHE A 199 16.11 -16.16 -12.90
C PHE A 199 16.85 -17.50 -12.70
N PRO A 200 18.04 -17.44 -12.07
CA PRO A 200 18.71 -18.65 -11.63
C PRO A 200 17.86 -19.40 -10.60
N GLU A 201 18.03 -20.71 -10.57
CA GLU A 201 17.28 -21.57 -9.65
C GLU A 201 17.60 -21.23 -8.17
N CYS A 202 16.55 -20.91 -7.42
CA CYS A 202 16.60 -20.80 -5.97
C CYS A 202 16.31 -22.19 -5.39
N LYS A 203 17.33 -22.88 -4.90
CA LYS A 203 17.17 -24.22 -4.33
C LYS A 203 16.23 -24.17 -3.13
N LEU A 204 15.37 -25.17 -3.01
CA LEU A 204 14.53 -25.37 -1.82
C LEU A 204 15.44 -25.64 -0.62
N VAL A 205 15.35 -24.79 0.39
CA VAL A 205 16.03 -25.02 1.68
C VAL A 205 15.07 -25.88 2.50
N LYS A 206 15.40 -27.17 2.67
CA LYS A 206 14.66 -28.03 3.61
C LYS A 206 14.88 -27.47 5.02
N LYS A 207 13.93 -26.69 5.51
CA LYS A 207 13.88 -26.33 6.94
C LYS A 207 13.47 -27.57 7.76
N GLU A 208 14.02 -27.69 8.95
CA GLU A 208 13.54 -28.67 9.92
C GLU A 208 12.03 -28.55 10.12
N LYS A 209 11.40 -29.68 10.51
CA LYS A 209 9.93 -29.73 10.69
C LYS A 209 9.48 -28.64 11.66
N GLN A 210 9.01 -27.52 11.13
CA GLN A 210 8.32 -26.51 11.93
C GLN A 210 6.89 -27.04 12.24
N SER A 211 6.45 -26.83 13.47
CA SER A 211 5.04 -27.07 13.84
C SER A 211 4.14 -26.09 13.07
N LEU A 212 2.88 -26.43 12.87
CA LEU A 212 1.93 -25.51 12.21
C LEU A 212 1.80 -24.20 12.98
N SER A 213 1.87 -24.21 14.32
CA SER A 213 1.83 -23.00 15.15
C SER A 213 3.04 -22.08 14.90
N GLU A 214 4.25 -22.65 14.72
CA GLU A 214 5.44 -21.90 14.37
C GLU A 214 5.36 -21.33 12.95
N ALA A 215 4.84 -22.11 11.99
CA ALA A 215 4.68 -21.67 10.61
C ALA A 215 3.68 -20.49 10.51
N TRP A 216 2.63 -20.49 11.34
CA TRP A 216 1.67 -19.39 11.44
C TRP A 216 2.12 -18.24 12.35
N GLY A 217 3.28 -18.35 12.99
CA GLY A 217 3.80 -17.32 13.91
C GLY A 217 2.95 -17.12 15.17
N LEU A 218 2.12 -18.10 15.54
CA LEU A 218 1.20 -17.99 16.68
C LEU A 218 1.93 -17.84 18.01
N ASP A 219 3.19 -18.29 18.10
CA ASP A 219 4.02 -18.10 19.29
C ASP A 219 4.26 -16.63 19.62
N ALA A 220 4.23 -15.73 18.63
CA ALA A 220 4.36 -14.30 18.85
C ALA A 220 3.20 -13.71 19.68
N PHE A 221 2.01 -14.33 19.68
CA PHE A 221 0.89 -13.87 20.51
C PHE A 221 1.19 -13.95 22.02
N ARG A 222 2.16 -14.76 22.43
CA ARG A 222 2.66 -14.78 23.82
C ARG A 222 3.23 -13.43 24.25
N LEU A 223 3.68 -12.60 23.31
CA LEU A 223 4.21 -11.26 23.57
C LEU A 223 3.15 -10.32 24.17
N PHE A 224 1.86 -10.56 23.94
CA PHE A 224 0.76 -9.79 24.57
C PHE A 224 0.73 -9.96 26.10
N LYS A 225 1.41 -10.96 26.67
CA LYS A 225 1.57 -11.07 28.13
C LYS A 225 2.45 -9.95 28.70
N SER A 226 3.33 -9.38 27.91
CA SER A 226 4.11 -8.18 28.29
C SER A 226 3.28 -6.93 28.04
N LYS A 227 2.99 -6.15 29.09
CA LYS A 227 2.23 -4.89 28.99
C LYS A 227 2.81 -3.94 27.93
N GLN A 228 4.13 -3.86 27.84
CA GLN A 228 4.81 -2.99 26.89
C GLN A 228 4.59 -3.44 25.45
N MET A 229 4.73 -4.75 25.19
CA MET A 229 4.52 -5.31 23.84
C MET A 229 3.04 -5.28 23.45
N ALA A 230 2.13 -5.57 24.39
CA ALA A 230 0.69 -5.48 24.15
C ALA A 230 0.29 -4.05 23.73
N LEU A 231 0.73 -3.02 24.49
CA LEU A 231 0.49 -1.64 24.12
C LEU A 231 1.09 -1.29 22.77
N PHE A 232 2.32 -1.73 22.49
CA PHE A 232 2.95 -1.50 21.21
C PHE A 232 2.11 -2.06 20.05
N PHE A 233 1.68 -3.33 20.12
CA PHE A 233 0.88 -3.96 19.06
C PHE A 233 -0.51 -3.32 18.91
N ILE A 234 -1.16 -2.94 20.02
CA ILE A 234 -2.45 -2.23 19.96
C ILE A 234 -2.28 -0.87 19.24
N PHE A 235 -1.28 -0.08 19.63
CA PHE A 235 -1.00 1.19 18.94
C PHE A 235 -0.57 1.00 17.49
N SER A 236 0.10 -0.10 17.17
CA SER A 236 0.43 -0.46 15.78
C SER A 236 -0.82 -0.71 14.95
N ALA A 237 -1.82 -1.41 15.51
CA ALA A 237 -3.10 -1.59 14.85
C ALA A 237 -3.85 -0.25 14.68
N MET A 238 -3.90 0.56 15.73
CA MET A 238 -4.54 1.88 15.67
C MET A 238 -3.88 2.80 14.63
N LEU A 239 -2.57 2.76 14.50
CA LEU A 239 -1.89 3.52 13.44
C LEU A 239 -2.14 2.94 12.05
N GLY A 240 -2.14 1.61 11.93
CA GLY A 240 -2.48 0.90 10.69
C GLY A 240 -3.85 1.28 10.15
N MET A 241 -4.80 1.65 11.03
CA MET A 241 -6.11 2.17 10.61
C MET A 241 -6.01 3.44 9.75
N SER A 242 -5.00 4.29 9.96
CA SER A 242 -4.79 5.52 9.20
C SER A 242 -4.24 5.26 7.79
N LEU A 243 -3.51 4.17 7.59
CA LEU A 243 -2.73 3.92 6.37
C LEU A 243 -3.61 3.77 5.13
N GLN A 244 -4.57 2.83 5.15
CA GLN A 244 -5.37 2.51 3.97
C GLN A 244 -6.44 3.58 3.66
N VAL A 245 -6.79 4.42 4.61
CA VAL A 245 -7.75 5.52 4.38
C VAL A 245 -7.27 6.42 3.24
N THR A 246 -5.99 6.80 3.23
CA THR A 246 -5.47 7.66 2.16
C THR A 246 -5.26 6.93 0.85
N ASN A 247 -4.93 5.65 0.86
CA ASN A 247 -4.83 4.87 -0.37
C ASN A 247 -6.18 4.74 -1.08
N GLY A 248 -7.25 4.54 -0.33
CA GLY A 248 -8.60 4.39 -0.87
C GLY A 248 -9.30 5.70 -1.23
N TYR A 249 -9.07 6.75 -0.46
CA TYR A 249 -9.92 7.93 -0.52
C TYR A 249 -9.21 9.25 -0.89
N ALA A 250 -7.87 9.32 -0.90
CA ALA A 250 -7.20 10.57 -1.26
C ALA A 250 -7.46 10.99 -2.70
N THR A 251 -7.39 10.07 -3.66
CA THR A 251 -7.68 10.40 -5.08
C THR A 251 -9.16 10.65 -5.34
N PRO A 252 -10.13 9.85 -4.84
CA PRO A 252 -11.55 10.20 -4.94
C PRO A 252 -11.88 11.56 -4.34
N PHE A 253 -11.29 11.90 -3.18
CA PHE A 253 -11.44 13.20 -2.57
C PHE A 253 -10.95 14.34 -3.47
N ILE A 254 -9.71 14.26 -3.97
CA ILE A 254 -9.16 15.32 -4.83
C ILE A 254 -9.93 15.40 -6.15
N THR A 255 -10.33 14.26 -6.72
CA THR A 255 -11.12 14.20 -7.95
C THR A 255 -12.55 14.73 -7.75
N SER A 256 -13.11 14.66 -6.53
CA SER A 256 -14.47 15.15 -6.25
C SER A 256 -14.65 16.63 -6.59
N PHE A 257 -13.59 17.42 -6.51
CA PHE A 257 -13.60 18.83 -6.91
C PHE A 257 -13.88 19.06 -8.40
N LYS A 258 -13.81 18.03 -9.24
CA LYS A 258 -14.30 18.11 -10.63
C LYS A 258 -15.82 18.28 -10.73
N GLY A 259 -16.55 17.95 -9.67
CA GLY A 259 -17.98 18.23 -9.56
C GLY A 259 -18.32 19.70 -9.28
N ASP A 260 -17.33 20.52 -8.90
CA ASP A 260 -17.48 21.96 -8.69
C ASP A 260 -17.03 22.74 -9.93
N PRO A 261 -17.92 23.51 -10.59
CA PRO A 261 -17.57 24.33 -11.75
C PRO A 261 -16.42 25.32 -11.53
N ALA A 262 -16.23 25.79 -10.29
CA ALA A 262 -15.12 26.67 -9.94
C ALA A 262 -13.76 25.95 -9.87
N MET A 263 -13.75 24.64 -9.65
CA MET A 263 -12.55 23.84 -9.39
C MET A 263 -12.22 22.84 -10.49
N ILE A 264 -13.14 22.58 -11.42
CA ILE A 264 -13.01 21.55 -12.47
C ILE A 264 -11.75 21.71 -13.32
N ASN A 265 -11.31 22.94 -13.57
CA ASN A 265 -10.13 23.23 -14.40
C ASN A 265 -8.83 23.28 -13.60
N THR A 266 -8.84 22.98 -12.29
CA THR A 266 -7.62 23.00 -11.50
C THR A 266 -6.73 21.81 -11.85
N PHE A 267 -5.40 22.03 -11.83
CA PHE A 267 -4.43 20.98 -12.10
C PHE A 267 -4.58 19.80 -11.16
N ALA A 268 -4.78 20.06 -9.85
CA ALA A 268 -4.87 19.02 -8.83
C ALA A 268 -6.10 18.14 -9.03
N ALA A 269 -7.29 18.71 -9.29
CA ALA A 269 -8.51 17.94 -9.52
C ALA A 269 -8.40 17.01 -10.74
N ASN A 270 -7.70 17.45 -11.79
CA ASN A 270 -7.50 16.68 -13.02
C ASN A 270 -6.33 15.69 -12.95
N ASN A 271 -5.44 15.81 -11.97
CA ASN A 271 -4.24 15.00 -11.83
C ASN A 271 -4.07 14.47 -10.39
N ALA A 272 -5.14 13.98 -9.80
CA ALA A 272 -5.17 13.54 -8.40
C ALA A 272 -4.12 12.45 -8.11
N THR A 273 -3.98 11.46 -8.99
CA THR A 273 -3.01 10.37 -8.82
C THR A 273 -1.57 10.87 -8.93
N LEU A 274 -1.30 11.81 -9.83
CA LEU A 274 0.01 12.45 -9.95
C LEU A 274 0.34 13.28 -8.70
N LEU A 275 -0.61 14.04 -8.17
CA LEU A 275 -0.43 14.80 -6.93
C LEU A 275 -0.15 13.86 -5.74
N VAL A 276 -0.92 12.79 -5.59
CA VAL A 276 -0.73 11.81 -4.51
C VAL A 276 0.61 11.08 -4.63
N SER A 277 1.19 10.95 -5.84
CA SER A 277 2.51 10.33 -6.03
C SER A 277 3.64 11.07 -5.31
N ILE A 278 3.46 12.35 -4.97
CA ILE A 278 4.39 13.11 -4.11
C ILE A 278 4.59 12.39 -2.76
N SER A 279 3.56 11.69 -2.28
CA SER A 279 3.65 10.90 -1.05
C SER A 279 4.70 9.79 -1.15
N GLN A 280 4.78 9.13 -2.30
CA GLN A 280 5.75 8.04 -2.53
C GLN A 280 7.19 8.59 -2.69
N VAL A 281 7.32 9.75 -3.32
CA VAL A 281 8.62 10.46 -3.40
C VAL A 281 9.07 10.87 -1.99
N ALA A 282 8.16 11.45 -1.20
CA ALA A 282 8.44 11.84 0.18
C ALA A 282 8.81 10.63 1.05
N GLU A 283 8.11 9.49 0.89
CA GLU A 283 8.43 8.21 1.56
C GLU A 283 9.87 7.80 1.28
N ALA A 284 10.28 7.74 0.01
CA ALA A 284 11.63 7.37 -0.38
C ALA A 284 12.71 8.29 0.22
N LEU A 285 12.43 9.58 0.35
CA LEU A 285 13.35 10.55 0.95
C LEU A 285 13.36 10.46 2.49
N CYS A 286 12.20 10.25 3.11
CA CYS A 286 12.07 10.18 4.57
C CYS A 286 12.80 8.98 5.16
N ILE A 287 12.85 7.84 4.47
CA ILE A 287 13.64 6.66 4.88
C ILE A 287 15.10 7.04 5.16
N LEU A 288 15.69 7.93 4.36
CA LEU A 288 17.08 8.37 4.53
C LEU A 288 17.28 9.20 5.80
N LEU A 289 16.24 9.86 6.31
CA LEU A 289 16.30 10.69 7.51
C LEU A 289 16.16 9.88 8.80
N ILE A 290 15.57 8.67 8.74
CA ILE A 290 15.26 7.85 9.91
C ILE A 290 16.49 7.56 10.79
N PRO A 291 17.66 7.12 10.27
CA PRO A 291 18.81 6.83 11.10
C PRO A 291 19.29 8.06 11.89
N PHE A 292 19.24 9.23 11.29
CA PHE A 292 19.63 10.49 11.92
C PHE A 292 18.68 10.88 13.06
N VAL A 293 17.36 10.84 12.77
CA VAL A 293 16.33 11.22 13.75
C VAL A 293 16.28 10.20 14.89
N LEU A 294 16.40 8.90 14.56
CA LEU A 294 16.39 7.81 15.53
C LEU A 294 17.58 7.90 16.52
N LYS A 295 18.79 8.18 15.98
CA LYS A 295 19.99 8.36 16.80
C LYS A 295 19.88 9.54 17.75
N ARG A 296 19.23 10.62 17.31
CA ARG A 296 19.12 11.87 18.09
C ARG A 296 18.01 11.83 19.14
N TYR A 297 16.85 11.26 18.81
CA TYR A 297 15.62 11.39 19.60
C TYR A 297 15.13 10.07 20.21
N GLY A 298 15.66 8.94 19.73
CA GLY A 298 15.24 7.62 20.18
C GLY A 298 13.89 7.16 19.64
N ILE A 299 13.60 5.88 19.78
CA ILE A 299 12.46 5.20 19.13
C ILE A 299 11.10 5.80 19.50
N LYS A 300 10.87 6.09 20.79
CA LYS A 300 9.57 6.63 21.25
C LYS A 300 9.21 7.95 20.56
N ILE A 301 10.17 8.88 20.50
CA ILE A 301 9.94 10.21 19.92
C ILE A 301 9.72 10.08 18.41
N VAL A 302 10.48 9.20 17.72
CA VAL A 302 10.31 8.95 16.30
C VAL A 302 8.91 8.39 15.99
N MET A 303 8.41 7.45 16.81
CA MET A 303 7.03 6.95 16.69
C MET A 303 5.99 8.04 16.94
N LEU A 304 6.21 8.92 17.94
CA LEU A 304 5.34 10.06 18.21
C LEU A 304 5.31 11.04 17.04
N ILE A 305 6.46 11.37 16.45
CA ILE A 305 6.54 12.22 15.27
C ILE A 305 5.69 11.63 14.14
N ALA A 306 5.76 10.32 13.91
CA ALA A 306 4.94 9.64 12.91
C ALA A 306 3.43 9.75 13.21
N MET A 307 3.03 9.57 14.46
CA MET A 307 1.62 9.68 14.87
C MET A 307 1.08 11.10 14.65
N PHE A 308 1.83 12.13 15.05
CA PHE A 308 1.42 13.52 14.82
C PHE A 308 1.51 13.92 13.35
N ALA A 309 2.38 13.28 12.57
CA ALA A 309 2.41 13.47 11.12
C ALA A 309 1.09 13.02 10.46
N TRP A 310 0.42 11.96 10.95
CA TRP A 310 -0.93 11.60 10.50
C TRP A 310 -1.97 12.68 10.81
N VAL A 311 -1.87 13.35 11.96
CA VAL A 311 -2.75 14.50 12.29
C VAL A 311 -2.60 15.61 11.25
N LEU A 312 -1.36 15.97 10.92
CA LEU A 312 -1.07 16.98 9.91
C LEU A 312 -1.53 16.55 8.51
N ARG A 313 -1.29 15.28 8.14
CA ARG A 313 -1.73 14.76 6.84
C ARG A 313 -3.23 14.91 6.64
N PHE A 314 -4.02 14.43 7.58
CA PHE A 314 -5.48 14.53 7.50
C PHE A 314 -5.97 15.98 7.66
N GLY A 315 -5.36 16.75 8.57
CA GLY A 315 -5.67 18.16 8.76
C GLY A 315 -5.44 18.99 7.50
N PHE A 316 -4.33 18.78 6.81
CA PHE A 316 -4.02 19.48 5.55
C PHE A 316 -5.00 19.10 4.43
N PHE A 317 -5.41 17.83 4.33
CA PHE A 317 -6.47 17.46 3.40
C PHE A 317 -7.81 18.12 3.76
N GLY A 318 -8.18 18.16 5.04
CA GLY A 318 -9.43 18.75 5.49
C GLY A 318 -9.51 20.28 5.35
N LEU A 319 -8.36 20.96 5.35
CA LEU A 319 -8.30 22.42 5.25
C LEU A 319 -7.90 22.92 3.86
N GLY A 320 -7.35 22.05 2.99
CA GLY A 320 -6.91 22.38 1.65
C GLY A 320 -8.03 22.32 0.62
N ASN A 321 -7.69 22.80 -0.57
CA ASN A 321 -8.52 22.67 -1.79
C ASN A 321 -7.59 22.63 -3.02
N PRO A 322 -8.08 22.26 -4.23
CA PRO A 322 -7.23 22.11 -5.41
C PRO A 322 -6.77 23.42 -6.05
N ALA A 323 -7.32 24.58 -5.65
CA ALA A 323 -6.92 25.89 -6.15
C ALA A 323 -5.80 26.51 -5.30
N PHE A 324 -5.03 27.42 -5.89
CA PHE A 324 -4.04 28.19 -5.15
C PHE A 324 -4.74 29.24 -4.24
N PRO A 325 -4.31 29.44 -2.97
CA PRO A 325 -3.17 28.80 -2.30
C PRO A 325 -3.50 27.45 -1.60
N GLY A 326 -4.75 26.99 -1.59
CA GLY A 326 -5.20 25.79 -0.87
C GLY A 326 -4.49 24.50 -1.30
N VAL A 327 -4.08 24.39 -2.56
CA VAL A 327 -3.34 23.24 -3.10
C VAL A 327 -2.00 23.02 -2.39
N ILE A 328 -1.40 24.05 -1.80
CA ILE A 328 -0.17 23.93 -1.01
C ILE A 328 -0.40 22.96 0.16
N LEU A 329 -1.56 23.00 0.79
CA LEU A 329 -1.90 22.09 1.88
C LEU A 329 -2.00 20.64 1.37
N PHE A 330 -2.51 20.39 0.17
CA PHE A 330 -2.50 19.06 -0.43
C PHE A 330 -1.07 18.54 -0.66
N VAL A 331 -0.19 19.40 -1.18
CA VAL A 331 1.23 19.05 -1.36
C VAL A 331 1.89 18.76 -0.02
N LEU A 332 1.67 19.60 1.00
CA LEU A 332 2.20 19.38 2.34
C LEU A 332 1.67 18.09 2.97
N SER A 333 0.37 17.78 2.78
CA SER A 333 -0.21 16.50 3.19
C SER A 333 0.54 15.32 2.56
N CYS A 334 0.85 15.41 1.28
CA CYS A 334 1.59 14.35 0.57
C CYS A 334 3.05 14.24 1.08
N ILE A 335 3.72 15.34 1.35
CA ILE A 335 5.10 15.33 1.89
C ILE A 335 5.14 14.71 3.29
N VAL A 336 4.22 15.10 4.16
CA VAL A 336 4.15 14.60 5.55
C VAL A 336 3.87 13.10 5.61
N TYR A 337 3.28 12.51 4.58
CA TYR A 337 3.02 11.07 4.51
C TYR A 337 4.28 10.22 4.69
N GLY A 338 5.40 10.60 4.08
CA GLY A 338 6.65 9.86 4.23
C GLY A 338 7.07 9.76 5.70
N VAL A 339 6.95 10.86 6.46
CA VAL A 339 7.20 10.86 7.91
C VAL A 339 6.17 10.01 8.65
N ALA A 340 4.89 10.15 8.31
CA ALA A 340 3.80 9.45 8.99
C ALA A 340 3.90 7.92 8.85
N PHE A 341 4.28 7.43 7.68
CA PHE A 341 4.35 6.01 7.38
C PHE A 341 5.68 5.39 7.82
N ASP A 342 6.81 5.90 7.32
CA ASP A 342 8.09 5.23 7.48
C ASP A 342 8.66 5.35 8.88
N PHE A 343 8.52 6.50 9.52
CA PHE A 343 9.06 6.69 10.87
C PHE A 343 8.46 5.71 11.86
N PHE A 344 7.17 5.37 11.71
CA PHE A 344 6.57 4.35 12.56
C PHE A 344 6.96 2.94 12.15
N ASN A 345 6.88 2.59 10.86
CA ASN A 345 7.15 1.23 10.40
C ASN A 345 8.59 0.80 10.67
N VAL A 346 9.56 1.66 10.33
CA VAL A 346 10.97 1.34 10.55
C VAL A 346 11.32 1.32 12.05
N SER A 347 10.87 2.33 12.81
CA SER A 347 11.13 2.38 14.26
C SER A 347 10.41 1.26 15.00
N GLY A 348 9.19 0.90 14.58
CA GLY A 348 8.43 -0.22 15.12
C GLY A 348 9.10 -1.55 14.87
N GLY A 349 9.57 -1.77 13.64
CA GLY A 349 10.38 -2.95 13.30
C GLY A 349 11.64 -3.05 14.14
N LEU A 350 12.39 -1.96 14.31
CA LEU A 350 13.58 -1.91 15.17
C LEU A 350 13.24 -2.15 16.65
N PHE A 351 12.12 -1.61 17.14
CA PHE A 351 11.66 -1.85 18.51
C PHE A 351 11.40 -3.33 18.76
N VAL A 352 10.69 -4.00 17.83
CA VAL A 352 10.44 -5.44 17.89
C VAL A 352 11.76 -6.23 17.85
N ASP A 353 12.68 -5.84 16.97
CA ASP A 353 13.99 -6.51 16.83
C ASP A 353 14.81 -6.46 18.12
N GLN A 354 14.80 -5.32 18.80
CA GLN A 354 15.56 -5.11 20.04
C GLN A 354 14.91 -5.74 21.27
N LYS A 355 13.59 -5.89 21.31
CA LYS A 355 12.84 -6.36 22.48
C LYS A 355 12.52 -7.84 22.47
N CYS A 356 12.64 -8.49 21.31
CA CYS A 356 12.29 -9.90 21.17
C CYS A 356 13.54 -10.79 21.08
N ASP A 357 13.46 -11.94 21.74
CA ASP A 357 14.48 -12.97 21.62
C ASP A 357 14.61 -13.45 20.15
N ILE A 358 15.81 -13.85 19.76
CA ILE A 358 16.14 -14.30 18.39
C ILE A 358 15.16 -15.37 17.90
N LYS A 359 14.73 -16.29 18.79
CA LYS A 359 13.82 -17.41 18.45
C LYS A 359 12.42 -16.96 18.00
N VAL A 360 11.90 -15.85 18.56
CA VAL A 360 10.54 -15.35 18.27
C VAL A 360 10.54 -14.07 17.45
N ARG A 361 11.70 -13.52 17.11
CA ARG A 361 11.87 -12.23 16.44
C ARG A 361 11.15 -12.17 15.10
N ALA A 362 11.31 -13.18 14.25
CA ALA A 362 10.66 -13.24 12.94
C ALA A 362 9.13 -13.28 13.08
N SER A 363 8.62 -14.10 13.99
CA SER A 363 7.17 -14.18 14.28
C SER A 363 6.64 -12.87 14.88
N ALA A 364 7.44 -12.17 15.70
CA ALA A 364 7.06 -10.87 16.26
C ALA A 364 7.00 -9.77 15.19
N GLN A 365 7.91 -9.78 14.21
CA GLN A 365 7.84 -8.91 13.03
C GLN A 365 6.59 -9.22 12.19
N GLY A 366 6.29 -10.50 11.99
CA GLY A 366 5.04 -10.91 11.33
C GLY A 366 3.80 -10.42 12.07
N LEU A 367 3.77 -10.52 13.41
CA LEU A 367 2.69 -9.99 14.24
C LEU A 367 2.57 -8.48 14.14
N PHE A 368 3.68 -7.74 14.07
CA PHE A 368 3.68 -6.29 13.85
C PHE A 368 3.02 -5.93 12.52
N MET A 369 3.40 -6.62 11.44
CA MET A 369 2.81 -6.42 10.12
C MET A 369 1.33 -6.83 10.08
N LEU A 370 0.95 -7.90 10.78
CA LEU A 370 -0.45 -8.32 10.92
C LEU A 370 -1.28 -7.26 11.64
N MET A 371 -0.75 -6.67 12.70
CA MET A 371 -1.46 -5.63 13.46
C MET A 371 -1.60 -4.33 12.66
N THR A 372 -0.56 -3.92 11.90
CA THR A 372 -0.59 -2.70 11.07
C THR A 372 -1.35 -2.90 9.77
N ASN A 373 -0.83 -3.74 8.88
CA ASN A 373 -1.30 -3.86 7.49
C ASN A 373 -2.45 -4.86 7.33
N GLY A 374 -2.61 -5.79 8.28
CA GLY A 374 -3.73 -6.73 8.31
C GLY A 374 -4.92 -6.12 9.04
N LEU A 375 -4.95 -6.26 10.37
CA LEU A 375 -6.09 -5.87 11.21
C LEU A 375 -6.34 -4.36 11.20
N GLY A 376 -5.29 -3.55 11.42
CA GLY A 376 -5.41 -2.10 11.47
C GLY A 376 -5.94 -1.55 10.15
N ALA A 377 -5.31 -1.90 9.04
CA ALA A 377 -5.71 -1.45 7.71
C ALA A 377 -7.16 -1.87 7.38
N THR A 378 -7.54 -3.12 7.65
CA THR A 378 -8.90 -3.63 7.41
C THR A 378 -9.95 -2.86 8.20
N ILE A 379 -9.79 -2.78 9.53
CA ILE A 379 -10.75 -2.12 10.41
C ILE A 379 -10.83 -0.62 10.08
N GLY A 380 -9.67 0.01 9.89
CA GLY A 380 -9.59 1.45 9.59
C GLY A 380 -10.30 1.82 8.30
N THR A 381 -10.10 1.03 7.25
CA THR A 381 -10.74 1.27 5.95
C THR A 381 -12.26 1.12 6.02
N LEU A 382 -12.74 0.07 6.69
CA LEU A 382 -14.19 -0.14 6.85
C LEU A 382 -14.85 0.96 7.68
N LEU A 383 -14.21 1.40 8.76
CA LEU A 383 -14.72 2.51 9.57
C LEU A 383 -14.68 3.83 8.79
N ALA A 384 -13.59 4.08 8.05
CA ALA A 384 -13.50 5.27 7.19
C ALA A 384 -14.58 5.27 6.12
N GLY A 385 -14.86 4.13 5.49
CA GLY A 385 -15.94 4.00 4.51
C GLY A 385 -17.30 4.36 5.09
N LYS A 386 -17.62 3.88 6.30
CA LYS A 386 -18.86 4.25 6.99
C LYS A 386 -18.97 5.75 7.25
N ILE A 387 -17.89 6.39 7.71
CA ILE A 387 -17.86 7.83 7.95
C ILE A 387 -18.04 8.58 6.63
N ILE A 388 -17.26 8.21 5.61
CA ILE A 388 -17.31 8.90 4.31
C ILE A 388 -18.67 8.73 3.65
N ASN A 389 -19.24 7.52 3.63
CA ASN A 389 -20.57 7.27 3.06
C ASN A 389 -21.72 7.97 3.83
N HIS A 390 -21.47 8.38 5.09
CA HIS A 390 -22.43 9.17 5.85
C HIS A 390 -22.42 10.67 5.46
N TYR A 391 -21.24 11.24 5.20
CA TYR A 391 -21.07 12.65 4.89
C TYR A 391 -20.96 12.96 3.40
N CYS A 392 -20.69 11.96 2.57
CA CYS A 392 -20.49 12.11 1.13
C CYS A 392 -21.35 11.10 0.36
N ALA A 393 -21.79 11.49 -0.84
CA ALA A 393 -22.56 10.65 -1.75
C ALA A 393 -22.00 10.73 -3.17
N PHE A 394 -22.21 9.66 -3.94
CA PHE A 394 -21.81 9.63 -5.35
C PHE A 394 -22.81 10.41 -6.20
N THR A 395 -22.26 11.29 -7.04
CA THR A 395 -23.03 11.97 -8.09
C THR A 395 -23.26 11.01 -9.26
N PRO A 396 -24.25 11.31 -10.16
CA PRO A 396 -24.44 10.52 -11.39
C PRO A 396 -23.18 10.40 -12.27
N ASN A 397 -22.28 11.37 -12.17
CA ASN A 397 -20.99 11.37 -12.88
C ASN A 397 -19.88 10.55 -12.17
N GLY A 398 -20.21 9.86 -11.07
CA GLY A 398 -19.29 9.02 -10.31
C GLY A 398 -18.31 9.77 -9.41
N TYR A 399 -18.55 11.06 -9.13
CA TYR A 399 -17.75 11.82 -8.17
C TYR A 399 -18.33 11.68 -6.77
N LEU A 400 -17.46 11.42 -5.78
CA LEU A 400 -17.84 11.33 -4.37
C LEU A 400 -17.85 12.73 -3.74
N MET A 401 -19.00 13.38 -3.72
CA MET A 401 -19.16 14.76 -3.24
C MET A 401 -19.86 14.81 -1.87
N GLY A 402 -19.49 15.79 -1.06
CA GLY A 402 -20.09 16.00 0.26
C GLY A 402 -19.16 16.74 1.21
N ASP A 403 -19.37 16.56 2.51
CA ASP A 403 -18.57 17.22 3.55
C ASP A 403 -17.27 16.47 3.84
N TRP A 404 -16.36 16.48 2.88
CA TRP A 404 -15.02 15.92 3.02
C TRP A 404 -14.21 16.57 4.14
N ARG A 405 -14.43 17.86 4.42
CA ARG A 405 -13.75 18.58 5.49
C ARG A 405 -14.01 17.90 6.82
N THR A 406 -15.26 17.62 7.13
CA THR A 406 -15.63 16.91 8.37
C THR A 406 -15.02 15.52 8.40
N CYS A 407 -15.05 14.76 7.31
CA CYS A 407 -14.42 13.42 7.26
C CYS A 407 -12.92 13.49 7.62
N TRP A 408 -12.15 14.35 6.96
CA TRP A 408 -10.72 14.47 7.21
C TRP A 408 -10.40 14.98 8.62
N LEU A 409 -11.20 15.90 9.16
CA LEU A 409 -11.03 16.38 10.53
C LEU A 409 -11.36 15.31 11.58
N ILE A 410 -12.33 14.43 11.34
CA ILE A 410 -12.59 13.25 12.18
C ILE A 410 -11.36 12.33 12.18
N PHE A 411 -10.77 12.05 11.01
CA PHE A 411 -9.55 11.24 10.92
C PHE A 411 -8.35 11.91 11.62
N ALA A 412 -8.21 13.23 11.48
CA ALA A 412 -7.19 14.01 12.20
C ALA A 412 -7.38 13.95 13.73
N GLY A 413 -8.63 14.09 14.19
CA GLY A 413 -8.99 13.95 15.60
C GLY A 413 -8.68 12.55 16.16
N TYR A 414 -9.02 11.51 15.39
CA TYR A 414 -8.64 10.14 15.72
C TYR A 414 -7.12 9.99 15.88
N ALA A 415 -6.34 10.43 14.89
CA ALA A 415 -4.89 10.35 14.93
C ALA A 415 -4.30 11.13 16.11
N LEU A 416 -4.87 12.29 16.44
CA LEU A 416 -4.47 13.11 17.61
C LEU A 416 -4.69 12.36 18.92
N VAL A 417 -5.87 11.75 19.10
CA VAL A 417 -6.19 10.97 20.32
C VAL A 417 -5.22 9.79 20.45
N VAL A 418 -4.97 9.06 19.35
CA VAL A 418 -4.01 7.94 19.34
C VAL A 418 -2.60 8.42 19.72
N GLY A 419 -2.14 9.56 19.18
CA GLY A 419 -0.83 10.14 19.49
C GLY A 419 -0.71 10.54 20.96
N ILE A 420 -1.74 11.19 21.54
CA ILE A 420 -1.77 11.58 22.95
C ILE A 420 -1.78 10.34 23.86
N LEU A 421 -2.63 9.36 23.57
CA LEU A 421 -2.67 8.11 24.36
C LEU A 421 -1.33 7.37 24.31
N PHE A 422 -0.69 7.30 23.15
CA PHE A 422 0.63 6.71 23.01
C PHE A 422 1.67 7.46 23.86
N ALA A 423 1.68 8.79 23.81
CA ALA A 423 2.62 9.61 24.57
C ALA A 423 2.52 9.33 26.08
N ILE A 424 1.30 9.15 26.61
CA ILE A 424 1.01 8.93 28.03
C ILE A 424 1.28 7.47 28.43
N LEU A 425 0.76 6.51 27.65
CA LEU A 425 0.71 5.09 28.04
C LEU A 425 1.97 4.32 27.66
N PHE A 426 2.61 4.68 26.53
CA PHE A 426 3.80 3.99 26.06
C PHE A 426 5.07 4.55 26.70
N LYS A 427 5.55 3.85 27.73
CA LYS A 427 6.80 4.17 28.44
C LYS A 427 7.80 3.05 28.17
N PRO A 428 8.68 3.16 27.16
CA PRO A 428 9.74 2.18 26.98
C PRO A 428 10.67 2.27 28.21
N LYS A 429 10.83 1.17 28.94
CA LYS A 429 11.93 1.04 29.91
C LYS A 429 13.22 1.14 29.09
N ASN A 430 14.14 1.99 29.53
CA ASN A 430 15.39 2.41 28.87
C ASN A 430 15.93 1.45 27.82
N LEU A 431 16.02 1.96 26.59
CA LEU A 431 16.78 1.36 25.49
C LEU A 431 18.21 1.87 25.57
#